data_2566b6a1d7868c47bdb5a8978648369b
#
_entry.id   2566b6a1d7868c47bdb5a8978648369b
#
_cell.length_a   1.000
_cell.length_b   1.000
_cell.length_c   1.000
_cell.angle_alpha   90.00
_cell.angle_beta   90.00
_cell.angle_gamma   90.00
#
_symmetry.space_group_name_H-M   'P 1'
#
loop_
_entity.id
_entity.type
_entity.pdbx_description
1 polymer ?
#
loop_
_entity_poly.entity_id
_entity_poly.type
_entity_poly.pdbx_seq_one_letter_code
_entity_poly.pdbx_strand_id
1 'polypeptide(L)'
;MSTIDKNANLVFKENNFWKQFYTLIQKDAQLEWRQKSAVGGLLLYVVATALLSFLAFKRIDGLTWVTLYWLMLVFAAVNAVAKSFMAESRERMRFYYGLASPQAIIMAKLLYNCGLLIIIAGLGLIIFSMLFGNPIENMSLFVVIAFLGAVGFSFCFTLVSAIAAQTGGNAALMPILSFPIII
;
A
#
# COMPACT_ATOMS: atom_id res chain seq x y z
N MET A 1 32.82 -10.41 -29.69
CA MET A 1 32.19 -9.73 -28.55
C MET A 1 32.13 -10.72 -27.41
N SER A 2 33.07 -10.64 -26.47
CA SER A 2 33.42 -11.71 -25.53
C SER A 2 32.40 -11.81 -24.38
N THR A 3 32.25 -13.02 -23.83
CA THR A 3 31.43 -13.33 -22.64
C THR A 3 31.77 -12.45 -21.42
N ILE A 4 33.00 -11.94 -21.36
CA ILE A 4 33.51 -11.04 -20.31
C ILE A 4 32.80 -9.67 -20.37
N ASP A 5 32.53 -9.16 -21.57
CA ASP A 5 31.88 -7.86 -21.79
C ASP A 5 30.38 -7.89 -21.43
N LYS A 6 29.73 -9.05 -21.65
CA LYS A 6 28.32 -9.27 -21.21
C LYS A 6 28.20 -9.32 -19.69
N ASN A 7 29.13 -9.98 -19.01
CA ASN A 7 29.10 -10.07 -17.55
C ASN A 7 29.42 -8.72 -16.88
N ALA A 8 30.37 -7.95 -17.42
CA ALA A 8 30.64 -6.59 -16.95
C ALA A 8 29.41 -5.69 -17.08
N ASN A 9 28.74 -5.71 -18.24
CA ASN A 9 27.52 -4.92 -18.47
C ASN A 9 26.35 -5.35 -17.56
N LEU A 10 26.23 -6.63 -17.22
CA LEU A 10 25.24 -7.12 -16.28
C LEU A 10 25.52 -6.63 -14.86
N VAL A 11 26.75 -6.69 -14.40
CA VAL A 11 27.16 -6.21 -13.06
C VAL A 11 27.00 -4.69 -12.94
N PHE A 12 27.33 -3.91 -13.98
CA PHE A 12 27.09 -2.46 -13.99
C PHE A 12 25.59 -2.12 -14.02
N LYS A 13 24.76 -2.93 -14.70
CA LYS A 13 23.31 -2.75 -14.75
C LYS A 13 22.66 -3.10 -13.41
N GLU A 14 23.13 -4.13 -12.72
CA GLU A 14 22.66 -4.56 -11.42
C GLU A 14 23.00 -3.54 -10.31
N ASN A 15 24.20 -2.98 -10.34
CA ASN A 15 24.63 -1.96 -9.37
C ASN A 15 23.85 -0.63 -9.52
N ASN A 16 23.40 -0.30 -10.75
CA ASN A 16 22.49 0.82 -10.99
C ASN A 16 21.06 0.55 -10.53
N PHE A 17 20.58 -0.69 -10.64
CA PHE A 17 19.22 -1.06 -10.24
C PHE A 17 18.98 -0.84 -8.74
N TRP A 18 19.85 -1.33 -7.87
CA TRP A 18 19.72 -1.18 -6.42
C TRP A 18 19.82 0.27 -5.96
N LYS A 19 20.70 1.07 -6.59
CA LYS A 19 20.76 2.52 -6.33
C LYS A 19 19.47 3.23 -6.75
N GLN A 20 18.96 2.93 -7.94
CA GLN A 20 17.69 3.48 -8.43
C GLN A 20 16.53 3.10 -7.52
N PHE A 21 16.44 1.83 -7.14
CA PHE A 21 15.43 1.29 -6.25
C PHE A 21 15.42 2.01 -4.89
N TYR A 22 16.55 2.13 -4.22
CA TYR A 22 16.68 2.82 -2.94
C TYR A 22 16.30 4.30 -3.04
N THR A 23 16.78 4.98 -4.06
CA THR A 23 16.48 6.40 -4.29
C THR A 23 15.00 6.64 -4.55
N LEU A 24 14.33 5.72 -5.27
CA LEU A 24 12.89 5.79 -5.53
C LEU A 24 12.07 5.60 -4.26
N ILE A 25 12.41 4.63 -3.41
CA ILE A 25 11.74 4.43 -2.11
C ILE A 25 11.91 5.68 -1.23
N GLN A 26 13.12 6.21 -1.15
CA GLN A 26 13.39 7.41 -0.35
C GLN A 26 12.60 8.62 -0.87
N LYS A 27 12.50 8.77 -2.19
CA LYS A 27 11.69 9.80 -2.83
C LYS A 27 10.20 9.63 -2.48
N ASP A 28 9.64 8.43 -2.59
CA ASP A 28 8.25 8.18 -2.30
C ASP A 28 7.93 8.44 -0.82
N ALA A 29 8.79 8.00 0.09
CA ALA A 29 8.67 8.31 1.51
C ALA A 29 8.75 9.82 1.80
N GLN A 30 9.65 10.55 1.16
CA GLN A 30 9.77 12.00 1.31
C GLN A 30 8.57 12.75 0.74
N LEU A 31 8.05 12.33 -0.42
CA LEU A 31 6.85 12.93 -1.02
C LEU A 31 5.64 12.79 -0.11
N GLU A 32 5.43 11.61 0.44
CA GLU A 32 4.30 11.34 1.35
C GLU A 32 4.47 12.10 2.69
N TRP A 33 5.68 12.12 3.26
CA TRP A 33 5.95 12.89 4.48
C TRP A 33 5.76 14.38 4.30
N ARG A 34 6.06 14.92 3.11
CA ARG A 34 5.80 16.33 2.77
C ARG A 34 4.32 16.60 2.51
N GLN A 35 3.58 15.61 2.03
CA GLN A 35 2.12 15.68 1.87
C GLN A 35 1.41 15.22 3.16
N LYS A 36 1.62 15.97 4.26
CA LYS A 36 1.01 15.69 5.57
C LYS A 36 -0.50 15.41 5.52
N SER A 37 -1.20 15.97 4.54
CA SER A 37 -2.63 15.77 4.32
C SER A 37 -3.00 14.37 3.83
N ALA A 38 -2.09 13.67 3.12
CA ALA A 38 -2.37 12.34 2.59
C ALA A 38 -2.31 11.27 3.69
N VAL A 39 -1.22 11.27 4.47
CA VAL A 39 -1.07 10.37 5.63
C VAL A 39 -2.10 10.70 6.71
N GLY A 40 -2.29 11.99 7.02
CA GLY A 40 -3.31 12.45 7.98
C GLY A 40 -4.72 12.02 7.60
N GLY A 41 -5.08 12.07 6.32
CA GLY A 41 -6.38 11.60 5.83
C GLY A 41 -6.57 10.08 5.98
N LEU A 42 -5.52 9.27 5.78
CA LEU A 42 -5.58 7.82 6.01
C LEU A 42 -5.71 7.48 7.50
N LEU A 43 -4.93 8.13 8.35
CA LEU A 43 -5.03 7.96 9.80
C LEU A 43 -6.41 8.38 10.30
N LEU A 44 -6.90 9.54 9.85
CA LEU A 44 -8.25 10.02 10.19
C LEU A 44 -9.31 9.00 9.75
N TYR A 45 -9.19 8.41 8.57
CA TYR A 45 -10.10 7.39 8.08
C TYR A 45 -10.13 6.16 9.01
N VAL A 46 -8.95 5.64 9.40
CA VAL A 46 -8.85 4.47 10.30
C VAL A 46 -9.48 4.77 11.65
N VAL A 47 -9.14 5.93 12.24
CA VAL A 47 -9.69 6.34 13.54
C VAL A 47 -11.20 6.58 13.44
N ALA A 48 -11.68 7.31 12.43
CA ALA A 48 -13.08 7.59 12.24
C ALA A 48 -13.91 6.32 12.03
N THR A 49 -13.43 5.38 11.21
CA THR A 49 -14.11 4.10 10.95
C THR A 49 -14.20 3.27 12.23
N ALA A 50 -13.13 3.20 13.02
CA ALA A 50 -13.11 2.49 14.28
C ALA A 50 -14.06 3.12 15.31
N LEU A 51 -14.05 4.45 15.45
CA LEU A 51 -14.95 5.17 16.35
C LEU A 51 -16.42 5.04 15.93
N LEU A 52 -16.75 5.19 14.64
CA LEU A 52 -18.10 5.01 14.15
C LEU A 52 -18.60 3.58 14.38
N SER A 53 -17.74 2.58 14.16
CA SER A 53 -18.05 1.20 14.45
C SER A 53 -18.31 0.99 15.95
N PHE A 54 -17.50 1.61 16.81
CA PHE A 54 -17.67 1.54 18.26
C PHE A 54 -18.96 2.21 18.75
N LEU A 55 -19.33 3.36 18.17
CA LEU A 55 -20.59 4.04 18.50
C LEU A 55 -21.81 3.25 18.03
N ALA A 56 -21.70 2.57 16.88
CA ALA A 56 -22.79 1.73 16.34
C ALA A 56 -22.97 0.42 17.12
N PHE A 57 -21.87 -0.21 17.50
CA PHE A 57 -21.86 -1.56 18.10
C PHE A 57 -21.12 -1.54 19.43
N LYS A 58 -21.73 -1.11 20.51
CA LYS A 58 -21.08 -1.01 21.84
C LYS A 58 -20.37 -2.29 22.30
N ARG A 59 -20.86 -3.45 21.88
CA ARG A 59 -20.24 -4.78 22.09
C ARG A 59 -20.39 -5.59 20.83
N ILE A 60 -19.30 -6.24 20.39
CA ILE A 60 -19.26 -7.08 19.20
C ILE A 60 -18.65 -8.44 19.53
N ASP A 61 -19.11 -9.46 18.84
CA ASP A 61 -18.51 -10.79 18.84
C ASP A 61 -17.24 -10.82 17.98
N GLY A 62 -16.45 -11.89 18.11
CA GLY A 62 -15.18 -12.04 17.39
C GLY A 62 -15.34 -12.00 15.87
N LEU A 63 -16.42 -12.57 15.33
CA LEU A 63 -16.67 -12.58 13.88
C LEU A 63 -16.94 -11.17 13.36
N THR A 64 -17.78 -10.41 14.02
CA THR A 64 -18.08 -9.01 13.66
C THR A 64 -16.85 -8.14 13.78
N TRP A 65 -16.01 -8.33 14.82
CA TRP A 65 -14.76 -7.63 15.03
C TRP A 65 -13.79 -7.86 13.85
N VAL A 66 -13.58 -9.11 13.48
CA VAL A 66 -12.72 -9.49 12.34
C VAL A 66 -13.24 -8.89 11.04
N THR A 67 -14.57 -8.99 10.80
CA THR A 67 -15.18 -8.45 9.58
C THR A 67 -15.00 -6.94 9.46
N LEU A 68 -15.28 -6.19 10.53
CA LEU A 68 -15.10 -4.73 10.53
C LEU A 68 -13.63 -4.32 10.35
N TYR A 69 -12.71 -5.05 10.98
CA TYR A 69 -11.28 -4.81 10.80
C TYR A 69 -10.82 -5.01 9.35
N TRP A 70 -11.23 -6.12 8.71
CA TRP A 70 -10.88 -6.37 7.31
C TRP A 70 -11.51 -5.35 6.36
N LEU A 71 -12.76 -4.98 6.60
CA LEU A 71 -13.44 -3.97 5.82
C LEU A 71 -12.73 -2.61 5.91
N MET A 72 -12.35 -2.19 7.10
CA MET A 72 -11.55 -0.99 7.31
C MET A 72 -10.21 -1.09 6.58
N LEU A 73 -9.50 -2.22 6.69
CA LEU A 73 -8.18 -2.40 6.10
C LEU A 73 -8.23 -2.38 4.56
N VAL A 74 -9.22 -3.03 3.94
CA VAL A 74 -9.43 -3.03 2.49
C VAL A 74 -9.63 -1.61 1.95
N PHE A 75 -10.55 -0.84 2.54
CA PHE A 75 -10.79 0.53 2.10
C PHE A 75 -9.60 1.45 2.36
N ALA A 76 -8.89 1.28 3.49
CA ALA A 76 -7.65 2.00 3.75
C ALA A 76 -6.59 1.67 2.69
N ALA A 77 -6.45 0.40 2.31
CA ALA A 77 -5.49 -0.06 1.31
C ALA A 77 -5.78 0.52 -0.08
N VAL A 78 -7.05 0.48 -0.52
CA VAL A 78 -7.45 1.09 -1.80
C VAL A 78 -7.13 2.59 -1.81
N ASN A 79 -7.48 3.32 -0.75
CA ASN A 79 -7.21 4.76 -0.65
C ASN A 79 -5.71 5.08 -0.61
N ALA A 80 -4.92 4.31 0.15
CA ALA A 80 -3.48 4.50 0.27
C ALA A 80 -2.78 4.34 -1.08
N VAL A 81 -3.05 3.22 -1.75
CA VAL A 81 -2.41 2.90 -3.03
C VAL A 81 -2.88 3.83 -4.15
N ALA A 82 -4.19 4.20 -4.19
CA ALA A 82 -4.70 5.18 -5.13
C ALA A 82 -3.94 6.51 -5.04
N LYS A 83 -3.76 7.03 -3.83
CA LYS A 83 -3.02 8.27 -3.59
C LYS A 83 -1.57 8.18 -4.04
N SER A 84 -0.89 7.06 -3.77
CA SER A 84 0.51 6.84 -4.16
C SER A 84 0.74 6.99 -5.68
N PHE A 85 -0.23 6.58 -6.50
CA PHE A 85 -0.14 6.74 -7.96
C PHE A 85 -0.65 8.10 -8.45
N MET A 86 -1.65 8.68 -7.79
CA MET A 86 -2.19 10.00 -8.14
C MET A 86 -1.23 11.15 -7.80
N ALA A 87 -0.37 11.00 -6.79
CA ALA A 87 0.61 12.00 -6.40
C ALA A 87 1.67 12.25 -7.49
N GLU A 88 1.82 11.35 -8.45
CA GLU A 88 2.73 11.50 -9.58
C GLU A 88 1.97 11.98 -10.82
N SER A 89 2.29 13.20 -11.28
CA SER A 89 1.77 13.71 -12.55
C SER A 89 2.29 12.83 -13.71
N ARG A 90 1.48 12.67 -14.77
CA ARG A 90 1.85 11.91 -15.98
C ARG A 90 3.17 12.35 -16.60
N GLU A 91 3.48 13.63 -16.54
CA GLU A 91 4.74 14.18 -17.07
C GLU A 91 5.93 13.70 -16.27
N ARG A 92 5.83 13.65 -14.94
CA ARG A 92 6.85 13.10 -14.07
C ARG A 92 7.03 11.60 -14.26
N MET A 93 5.94 10.86 -14.44
CA MET A 93 6.00 9.42 -14.70
C MET A 93 6.75 9.12 -16.01
N ARG A 94 6.48 9.86 -17.10
CA ARG A 94 7.22 9.75 -18.38
C ARG A 94 8.70 10.07 -18.21
N PHE A 95 9.03 11.07 -17.43
CA PHE A 95 10.40 11.43 -17.13
C PHE A 95 11.15 10.32 -16.37
N TYR A 96 10.49 9.68 -15.38
CA TYR A 96 11.08 8.57 -14.65
C TYR A 96 11.30 7.32 -15.51
N TYR A 97 10.40 7.02 -16.44
CA TYR A 97 10.57 5.92 -17.40
C TYR A 97 11.77 6.13 -18.36
N GLY A 98 12.21 7.37 -18.55
CA GLY A 98 13.45 7.69 -19.28
C GLY A 98 14.74 7.54 -18.46
N LEU A 99 14.64 7.62 -17.12
CA LEU A 99 15.80 7.64 -16.22
C LEU A 99 16.00 6.34 -15.44
N ALA A 100 14.93 5.61 -15.15
CA ALA A 100 14.98 4.39 -14.36
C ALA A 100 14.28 3.22 -15.10
N SER A 101 14.72 2.00 -14.79
CA SER A 101 14.08 0.82 -15.37
C SER A 101 12.62 0.71 -14.88
N PRO A 102 11.64 0.37 -15.75
CA PRO A 102 10.25 0.19 -15.34
C PRO A 102 10.07 -0.79 -14.19
N GLN A 103 10.91 -1.83 -14.16
CA GLN A 103 10.93 -2.83 -13.08
C GLN A 103 11.31 -2.21 -11.73
N ALA A 104 12.33 -1.34 -11.67
CA ALA A 104 12.74 -0.68 -10.45
C ALA A 104 11.64 0.25 -9.91
N ILE A 105 10.92 0.94 -10.79
CA ILE A 105 9.82 1.84 -10.41
C ILE A 105 8.68 1.05 -9.77
N ILE A 106 8.23 -0.04 -10.40
CA ILE A 106 7.13 -0.87 -9.88
C ILE A 106 7.52 -1.53 -8.57
N MET A 107 8.72 -2.10 -8.47
CA MET A 107 9.23 -2.74 -7.25
C MET A 107 9.36 -1.75 -6.09
N ALA A 108 9.84 -0.54 -6.34
CA ALA A 108 9.95 0.50 -5.32
C ALA A 108 8.57 0.90 -4.79
N LYS A 109 7.60 1.14 -5.68
CA LYS A 109 6.21 1.45 -5.27
C LYS A 109 5.55 0.32 -4.49
N LEU A 110 5.77 -0.91 -4.93
CA LEU A 110 5.24 -2.10 -4.28
C LEU A 110 5.77 -2.24 -2.85
N LEU A 111 7.09 -2.09 -2.66
CA LEU A 111 7.69 -2.19 -1.33
C LEU A 111 7.27 -1.03 -0.43
N TYR A 112 7.19 0.18 -0.99
CA TYR A 112 6.71 1.36 -0.27
C TYR A 112 5.26 1.18 0.21
N ASN A 113 4.34 0.79 -0.70
CA ASN A 113 2.94 0.54 -0.37
C ASN A 113 2.79 -0.61 0.64
N CYS A 114 3.62 -1.66 0.53
CA CYS A 114 3.66 -2.76 1.49
C CYS A 114 3.99 -2.26 2.90
N GLY A 115 5.06 -1.47 3.05
CA GLY A 115 5.43 -0.86 4.33
C GLY A 115 4.32 0.03 4.90
N LEU A 116 3.70 0.86 4.05
CA LEU A 116 2.59 1.73 4.44
C LEU A 116 1.39 0.93 4.94
N LEU A 117 0.98 -0.12 4.22
CA LEU A 117 -0.15 -0.97 4.61
C LEU A 117 0.11 -1.78 5.87
N ILE A 118 1.33 -2.24 6.09
CA ILE A 118 1.73 -2.89 7.35
C ILE A 118 1.56 -1.93 8.53
N ILE A 119 1.99 -0.68 8.38
CA ILE A 119 1.82 0.34 9.43
C ILE A 119 0.33 0.60 9.69
N ILE A 120 -0.47 0.75 8.64
CA ILE A 120 -1.93 0.98 8.76
C ILE A 120 -2.61 -0.22 9.42
N ALA A 121 -2.25 -1.46 9.04
CA ALA A 121 -2.78 -2.66 9.65
C ALA A 121 -2.46 -2.73 11.14
N GLY A 122 -1.20 -2.46 11.52
CA GLY A 122 -0.77 -2.42 12.91
C GLY A 122 -1.50 -1.35 13.74
N LEU A 123 -1.61 -0.13 13.21
CA LEU A 123 -2.35 0.94 13.87
C LEU A 123 -3.85 0.62 14.00
N GLY A 124 -4.45 0.05 12.96
CA GLY A 124 -5.82 -0.44 13.00
C GLY A 124 -6.04 -1.48 14.08
N LEU A 125 -5.14 -2.47 14.22
CA LEU A 125 -5.19 -3.47 15.27
C LEU A 125 -5.15 -2.85 16.67
N ILE A 126 -4.24 -1.90 16.89
CA ILE A 126 -4.11 -1.21 18.19
C ILE A 126 -5.42 -0.46 18.50
N ILE A 127 -5.94 0.32 17.55
CA ILE A 127 -7.16 1.13 17.77
C ILE A 127 -8.38 0.24 18.01
N PHE A 128 -8.58 -0.82 17.21
CA PHE A 128 -9.68 -1.76 17.39
C PHE A 128 -9.60 -2.50 18.72
N SER A 129 -8.39 -2.96 19.13
CA SER A 129 -8.18 -3.61 20.42
C SER A 129 -8.43 -2.67 21.61
N MET A 130 -8.08 -1.38 21.47
CA MET A 130 -8.34 -0.38 22.51
C MET A 130 -9.83 -0.07 22.68
N LEU A 131 -10.59 0.00 21.57
CA LEU A 131 -12.00 0.39 21.59
C LEU A 131 -12.93 -0.78 21.96
N PHE A 132 -12.73 -1.93 21.37
CA PHE A 132 -13.62 -3.09 21.50
C PHE A 132 -13.10 -4.17 22.47
N GLY A 133 -11.85 -4.01 22.95
CA GLY A 133 -11.16 -5.09 23.62
C GLY A 133 -10.66 -6.15 22.63
N ASN A 134 -10.34 -7.33 23.17
CA ASN A 134 -9.80 -8.43 22.37
C ASN A 134 -10.72 -9.65 22.39
N PRO A 135 -11.72 -9.74 21.52
CA PRO A 135 -12.65 -10.88 21.47
C PRO A 135 -12.08 -12.10 20.71
N ILE A 136 -10.81 -12.04 20.27
CA ILE A 136 -10.15 -13.08 19.46
C ILE A 136 -9.38 -14.02 20.37
N GLU A 137 -9.64 -15.34 20.30
CA GLU A 137 -8.97 -16.36 21.10
C GLU A 137 -7.46 -16.40 20.85
N ASN A 138 -7.03 -16.33 19.58
CA ASN A 138 -5.63 -16.42 19.16
C ASN A 138 -5.15 -15.12 18.49
N MET A 139 -4.92 -14.08 19.29
CA MET A 139 -4.49 -12.76 18.79
C MET A 139 -3.15 -12.84 18.03
N SER A 140 -2.19 -13.64 18.48
CA SER A 140 -0.90 -13.79 17.80
C SER A 140 -1.05 -14.30 16.36
N LEU A 141 -1.90 -15.30 16.17
CA LEU A 141 -2.21 -15.85 14.85
C LEU A 141 -2.93 -14.81 13.98
N PHE A 142 -3.86 -14.07 14.56
CA PHE A 142 -4.56 -13.02 13.83
C PHE A 142 -3.62 -11.89 13.38
N VAL A 143 -2.68 -11.48 14.21
CA VAL A 143 -1.65 -10.50 13.85
C VAL A 143 -0.86 -10.96 12.61
N VAL A 144 -0.41 -12.22 12.59
CA VAL A 144 0.32 -12.79 11.44
C VAL A 144 -0.57 -12.76 10.17
N ILE A 145 -1.84 -13.17 10.28
CA ILE A 145 -2.77 -13.14 9.16
C ILE A 145 -3.03 -11.71 8.68
N ALA A 146 -3.16 -10.74 9.59
CA ALA A 146 -3.37 -9.34 9.25
C ALA A 146 -2.16 -8.75 8.49
N PHE A 147 -0.93 -9.08 8.90
CA PHE A 147 0.27 -8.68 8.17
C PHE A 147 0.38 -9.34 6.81
N LEU A 148 0.11 -10.63 6.69
CA LEU A 148 0.09 -11.33 5.40
C LEU A 148 -0.98 -10.75 4.48
N GLY A 149 -2.16 -10.44 5.01
CA GLY A 149 -3.23 -9.79 4.26
C GLY A 149 -2.84 -8.38 3.79
N ALA A 150 -2.19 -7.58 4.64
CA ALA A 150 -1.68 -6.27 4.24
C ALA A 150 -0.66 -6.36 3.10
N VAL A 151 0.24 -7.34 3.15
CA VAL A 151 1.18 -7.63 2.06
C VAL A 151 0.42 -8.03 0.79
N GLY A 152 -0.54 -8.97 0.87
CA GLY A 152 -1.36 -9.40 -0.26
C GLY A 152 -2.12 -8.24 -0.91
N PHE A 153 -2.79 -7.40 -0.11
CA PHE A 153 -3.48 -6.20 -0.62
C PHE A 153 -2.52 -5.21 -1.26
N SER A 154 -1.32 -5.02 -0.70
CA SER A 154 -0.32 -4.16 -1.31
C SER A 154 0.06 -4.63 -2.71
N PHE A 155 0.31 -5.92 -2.90
CA PHE A 155 0.64 -6.48 -4.21
C PHE A 155 -0.51 -6.29 -5.20
N CYS A 156 -1.70 -6.74 -4.84
CA CYS A 156 -2.88 -6.66 -5.70
C CYS A 156 -3.19 -5.21 -6.11
N PHE A 157 -3.31 -4.31 -5.14
CA PHE A 157 -3.70 -2.93 -5.43
C PHE A 157 -2.61 -2.12 -6.13
N THR A 158 -1.33 -2.39 -5.85
CA THR A 158 -0.23 -1.73 -6.58
C THR A 158 -0.24 -2.12 -8.06
N LEU A 159 -0.47 -3.40 -8.39
CA LEU A 159 -0.58 -3.84 -9.78
C LEU A 159 -1.80 -3.22 -10.47
N VAL A 160 -2.97 -3.24 -9.82
CA VAL A 160 -4.19 -2.62 -10.35
C VAL A 160 -3.99 -1.13 -10.59
N SER A 161 -3.35 -0.43 -9.65
CA SER A 161 -3.06 1.00 -9.77
C SER A 161 -2.08 1.31 -10.90
N ALA A 162 -1.08 0.44 -11.10
CA ALA A 162 -0.14 0.58 -12.21
C ALA A 162 -0.86 0.47 -13.57
N ILE A 163 -1.82 -0.45 -13.70
CA ILE A 163 -2.65 -0.61 -14.88
C ILE A 163 -3.58 0.60 -15.06
N ALA A 164 -4.28 1.01 -14.00
CA ALA A 164 -5.18 2.17 -14.03
C ALA A 164 -4.46 3.48 -14.38
N ALA A 165 -3.22 3.65 -13.94
CA ALA A 165 -2.41 4.81 -14.28
C ALA A 165 -2.09 4.89 -15.78
N GLN A 166 -2.01 3.77 -16.48
CA GLN A 166 -1.76 3.72 -17.93
C GLN A 166 -3.01 4.06 -18.75
N THR A 167 -4.22 3.73 -18.28
CA THR A 167 -5.49 3.89 -19.02
C THR A 167 -6.10 5.28 -18.98
N GLY A 168 -5.37 6.29 -18.56
CA GLY A 168 -5.89 7.66 -18.64
C GLY A 168 -5.97 8.42 -17.32
N GLY A 169 -5.58 7.80 -16.18
CA GLY A 169 -5.46 8.48 -14.90
C GLY A 169 -6.80 8.90 -14.27
N ASN A 170 -7.90 8.23 -14.63
CA ASN A 170 -9.18 8.47 -13.98
C ASN A 170 -9.14 7.83 -12.57
N ALA A 171 -9.11 8.66 -11.53
CA ALA A 171 -9.08 8.21 -10.13
C ALA A 171 -10.20 7.24 -9.77
N ALA A 172 -11.34 7.33 -10.48
CA ALA A 172 -12.48 6.45 -10.30
C ALA A 172 -12.25 5.01 -10.81
N LEU A 173 -11.33 4.80 -11.74
CA LEU A 173 -11.07 3.46 -12.28
C LEU A 173 -10.40 2.53 -11.27
N MET A 174 -9.67 3.08 -10.32
CA MET A 174 -8.95 2.28 -9.34
C MET A 174 -9.87 1.53 -8.37
N PRO A 175 -10.83 2.16 -7.68
CA PRO A 175 -11.81 1.43 -6.89
C PRO A 175 -12.60 0.41 -7.72
N ILE A 176 -13.02 0.79 -8.93
CA ILE A 176 -13.82 -0.09 -9.81
C ILE A 176 -13.06 -1.35 -10.21
N LEU A 177 -11.76 -1.24 -10.53
CA LEU A 177 -10.93 -2.40 -10.86
C LEU A 177 -10.49 -3.21 -9.64
N SER A 178 -10.43 -2.58 -8.47
CA SER A 178 -10.00 -3.25 -7.24
C SER A 178 -11.11 -4.14 -6.64
N PHE A 179 -12.36 -3.76 -6.75
CA PHE A 179 -13.51 -4.50 -6.19
C PHE A 179 -13.63 -5.94 -6.72
N PRO A 180 -13.54 -6.23 -8.04
CA PRO A 180 -13.61 -7.60 -8.55
C PRO A 180 -12.46 -8.52 -8.13
N ILE A 181 -11.35 -7.96 -7.64
CA ILE A 181 -10.18 -8.72 -7.22
C ILE A 181 -10.30 -9.15 -5.74
N ILE A 182 -11.14 -8.45 -4.98
CA ILE A 182 -11.35 -8.70 -3.53
C ILE A 182 -12.45 -9.74 -3.30
N ILE A 183 -13.39 -9.85 -4.22
CA ILE A 183 -14.53 -10.78 -4.15
C ILE A 183 -14.14 -12.13 -4.74
#